data_a0ed3a6013fedd0a36c0e65a613ba732
#
_entry.id   a0ed3a6013fedd0a36c0e65a613ba732
#
_cell.length_a   1.000
_cell.length_b   1.000
_cell.length_c   1.000
_cell.angle_alpha   90.00
_cell.angle_beta   90.00
_cell.angle_gamma   90.00
#
_symmetry.space_group_name_H-M   'P 1'
#
loop_
_entity.id
_entity.type
_entity.pdbx_description
1 polymer ?
#
loop_
_entity_poly.entity_id
_entity_poly.type
_entity_poly.pdbx_seq_one_letter_code
_entity_poly.pdbx_strand_id
1 'polypeptide(L)'
;LGGLPDDMPGTISLIITGDEEGPAVHGTLALMERMAALGLRPDLCLVGEPTSVARLGDMVKIGRRGSVNMWIKVAGAQGHVAYPHLADTPIPRLVRILSAIDAEALDEGTDWFQPSNIEITDLEVGNVAHNVIPAAATARISIRFNDRHSGASLVERITALAGREGGTVEAKISGEPFLTEPGSLS
;
A
#
# COMPACT_ATOMS: atom_id res chain seq x y z
N LEU A 1 -18.31 13.13 -26.93
CA LEU A 1 -18.69 14.43 -26.38
C LEU A 1 -19.90 15.05 -27.12
N GLY A 2 -20.55 14.32 -28.05
CA GLY A 2 -21.75 14.77 -28.74
C GLY A 2 -22.94 14.84 -27.77
N GLY A 3 -23.33 16.03 -27.39
CA GLY A 3 -24.45 16.29 -26.47
C GLY A 3 -24.16 17.37 -25.42
N LEU A 4 -22.94 17.90 -25.39
CA LEU A 4 -22.63 19.08 -24.59
C LEU A 4 -23.13 20.32 -25.28
N PRO A 5 -23.71 21.31 -24.56
CA PRO A 5 -24.11 22.60 -25.14
C PRO A 5 -22.89 23.31 -25.74
N ASP A 6 -23.09 23.99 -26.87
CA ASP A 6 -22.04 24.77 -27.55
C ASP A 6 -21.54 25.94 -26.68
N ASP A 7 -22.33 26.38 -25.71
CA ASP A 7 -22.05 27.48 -24.77
C ASP A 7 -21.64 26.99 -23.37
N MET A 8 -21.19 25.74 -23.24
CA MET A 8 -20.74 25.21 -21.95
C MET A 8 -19.59 26.06 -21.39
N PRO A 9 -19.73 26.62 -20.18
CA PRO A 9 -18.67 27.38 -19.56
C PRO A 9 -17.57 26.45 -19.04
N GLY A 10 -16.39 26.46 -19.64
CA GLY A 10 -15.25 25.65 -19.14
C GLY A 10 -14.64 24.72 -20.18
N THR A 11 -13.71 23.91 -19.75
CA THR A 11 -12.97 22.97 -20.58
C THR A 11 -13.07 21.56 -19.99
N ILE A 12 -13.42 20.60 -20.83
CA ILE A 12 -13.34 19.17 -20.48
C ILE A 12 -12.10 18.59 -21.16
N SER A 13 -11.18 18.08 -20.36
CA SER A 13 -9.99 17.37 -20.83
C SER A 13 -10.15 15.88 -20.59
N LEU A 14 -9.89 15.07 -21.60
CA LEU A 14 -9.90 13.61 -21.49
C LEU A 14 -8.45 13.10 -21.44
N ILE A 15 -8.09 12.44 -20.35
CA ILE A 15 -6.79 11.77 -20.20
C ILE A 15 -7.02 10.29 -20.43
N ILE A 16 -6.32 9.72 -21.41
CA ILE A 16 -6.38 8.28 -21.74
C ILE A 16 -4.99 7.71 -21.50
N THR A 17 -4.92 6.69 -20.63
CA THR A 17 -3.67 6.01 -20.28
C THR A 17 -3.74 4.53 -20.69
N GLY A 18 -2.61 3.98 -21.15
CA GLY A 18 -2.50 2.57 -21.52
C GLY A 18 -1.59 1.76 -20.56
N ASP A 19 -1.11 2.35 -19.47
CA ASP A 19 -0.14 1.74 -18.53
C ASP A 19 -0.64 1.80 -17.08
N GLU A 20 -1.96 1.91 -16.87
CA GLU A 20 -2.55 2.04 -15.53
C GLU A 20 -2.41 0.74 -14.73
N GLU A 21 -2.66 -0.42 -15.37
CA GLU A 21 -2.57 -1.77 -14.78
C GLU A 21 -1.14 -2.35 -14.81
N GLY A 22 -0.20 -1.60 -15.39
CA GLY A 22 1.20 -1.99 -15.53
C GLY A 22 2.13 -1.30 -14.53
N PRO A 23 3.39 -1.03 -14.94
CA PRO A 23 4.37 -0.29 -14.12
C PRO A 23 3.97 1.15 -13.81
N ALA A 24 3.00 1.73 -14.52
CA ALA A 24 2.47 3.09 -14.41
C ALA A 24 3.54 4.20 -14.56
N VAL A 25 4.63 3.93 -15.26
CA VAL A 25 5.76 4.86 -15.44
C VAL A 25 5.43 5.95 -16.45
N HIS A 26 4.77 5.57 -17.57
CA HIS A 26 4.43 6.46 -18.68
C HIS A 26 2.93 6.79 -18.76
N GLY A 27 2.20 6.52 -17.68
CA GLY A 27 0.75 6.73 -17.58
C GLY A 27 0.37 8.13 -17.08
N THR A 28 -0.52 8.16 -16.11
CA THR A 28 -1.14 9.39 -15.57
C THR A 28 -0.11 10.43 -15.11
N LEU A 29 0.97 10.03 -14.43
CA LEU A 29 1.99 10.98 -13.92
C LEU A 29 2.67 11.74 -15.07
N ALA A 30 3.08 11.05 -16.12
CA ALA A 30 3.72 11.68 -17.28
C ALA A 30 2.76 12.63 -18.02
N LEU A 31 1.47 12.28 -18.10
CA LEU A 31 0.45 13.17 -18.67
C LEU A 31 0.19 14.39 -17.81
N MET A 32 0.16 14.24 -16.48
CA MET A 32 0.04 15.37 -15.55
C MET A 32 1.23 16.33 -15.65
N GLU A 33 2.45 15.83 -15.75
CA GLU A 33 3.65 16.65 -16.00
C GLU A 33 3.53 17.42 -17.32
N ARG A 34 3.06 16.75 -18.37
CA ARG A 34 2.83 17.40 -19.67
C ARG A 34 1.75 18.48 -19.60
N MET A 35 0.65 18.21 -18.89
CA MET A 35 -0.43 19.19 -18.67
C MET A 35 0.11 20.42 -17.93
N ALA A 36 0.88 20.19 -16.85
CA ALA A 36 1.50 21.28 -16.09
C ALA A 36 2.44 22.13 -16.97
N ALA A 37 3.25 21.49 -17.84
CA ALA A 37 4.13 22.18 -18.78
C ALA A 37 3.38 22.99 -19.82
N LEU A 38 2.13 22.64 -20.13
CA LEU A 38 1.23 23.38 -21.03
C LEU A 38 0.40 24.44 -20.29
N GLY A 39 0.59 24.60 -18.96
CA GLY A 39 -0.21 25.52 -18.15
C GLY A 39 -1.64 25.06 -17.90
N LEU A 40 -1.97 23.81 -18.21
CA LEU A 40 -3.28 23.21 -17.98
C LEU A 40 -3.38 22.75 -16.53
N ARG A 41 -4.28 23.35 -15.77
CA ARG A 41 -4.56 22.97 -14.37
C ARG A 41 -6.06 22.69 -14.25
N PRO A 42 -6.47 21.43 -14.12
CA PRO A 42 -7.87 21.10 -13.91
C PRO A 42 -8.31 21.49 -12.50
N ASP A 43 -9.51 21.99 -12.36
CA ASP A 43 -10.15 22.28 -11.07
C ASP A 43 -10.72 21.01 -10.44
N LEU A 44 -11.17 20.06 -11.27
CA LEU A 44 -11.78 18.80 -10.87
C LEU A 44 -11.21 17.65 -11.70
N CYS A 45 -11.19 16.46 -11.10
CA CYS A 45 -10.80 15.23 -11.77
C CYS A 45 -11.85 14.15 -11.50
N LEU A 46 -12.40 13.57 -12.57
CA LEU A 46 -13.25 12.39 -12.50
C LEU A 46 -12.49 11.19 -13.06
N VAL A 47 -12.31 10.15 -12.24
CA VAL A 47 -11.67 8.90 -12.65
C VAL A 47 -12.74 7.89 -13.08
N GLY A 48 -12.65 7.40 -14.30
CA GLY A 48 -13.62 6.50 -14.92
C GLY A 48 -13.43 5.04 -14.52
N GLU A 49 -13.46 4.76 -13.21
CA GLU A 49 -13.39 3.42 -12.64
C GLU A 49 -14.78 2.87 -12.28
N PRO A 50 -15.02 1.56 -12.38
CA PRO A 50 -16.29 0.95 -12.01
C PRO A 50 -16.49 1.00 -10.49
N THR A 51 -17.39 1.88 -10.02
CA THR A 51 -17.70 2.05 -8.59
C THR A 51 -19.14 1.72 -8.24
N SER A 52 -20.02 1.71 -9.23
CA SER A 52 -21.45 1.42 -9.05
C SER A 52 -21.70 0.01 -8.52
N VAL A 53 -22.66 -0.15 -7.61
CA VAL A 53 -22.98 -1.42 -6.95
C VAL A 53 -24.17 -2.11 -7.59
N ALA A 54 -25.32 -1.44 -7.71
CA ALA A 54 -26.55 -1.99 -8.23
C ALA A 54 -27.01 -1.34 -9.53
N ARG A 55 -26.76 -0.06 -9.71
CA ARG A 55 -27.16 0.72 -10.89
C ARG A 55 -26.04 1.68 -11.25
N LEU A 56 -25.89 1.96 -12.54
CA LEU A 56 -24.92 2.94 -13.02
C LEU A 56 -25.12 4.29 -12.32
N GLY A 57 -24.03 4.79 -11.71
CA GLY A 57 -24.02 6.08 -11.01
C GLY A 57 -24.62 6.08 -9.61
N ASP A 58 -24.97 4.92 -9.02
CA ASP A 58 -25.51 4.82 -7.65
C ASP A 58 -24.44 4.99 -6.57
N MET A 59 -23.17 4.90 -6.91
CA MET A 59 -22.04 5.12 -6.02
C MET A 59 -20.88 5.80 -6.72
N VAL A 60 -20.32 6.81 -6.08
CA VAL A 60 -19.07 7.47 -6.45
C VAL A 60 -18.12 7.46 -5.26
N LYS A 61 -16.87 7.13 -5.48
CA LYS A 61 -15.82 7.20 -4.46
C LYS A 61 -15.22 8.60 -4.45
N ILE A 62 -15.29 9.26 -3.31
CA ILE A 62 -14.73 10.60 -3.09
C ILE A 62 -13.37 10.57 -2.38
N GLY A 63 -12.88 9.38 -2.02
CA GLY A 63 -11.60 9.20 -1.35
C GLY A 63 -11.04 7.81 -1.57
N ARG A 64 -9.78 7.63 -1.19
CA ARG A 64 -9.05 6.38 -1.28
C ARG A 64 -8.17 6.20 -0.05
N ARG A 65 -8.17 5.00 0.51
CA ARG A 65 -7.18 4.61 1.52
C ARG A 65 -5.79 4.53 0.90
N GLY A 66 -4.77 4.86 1.68
CA GLY A 66 -3.38 4.64 1.34
C GLY A 66 -3.01 3.16 1.33
N SER A 67 -1.88 2.86 0.74
CA SER A 67 -1.36 1.51 0.59
C SER A 67 0.15 1.49 0.74
N VAL A 68 0.65 0.60 1.61
CA VAL A 68 2.07 0.30 1.75
C VAL A 68 2.29 -1.20 1.84
N ASN A 69 3.28 -1.69 1.13
CA ASN A 69 3.76 -3.07 1.20
C ASN A 69 5.14 -3.07 1.83
N MET A 70 5.41 -4.03 2.72
CA MET A 70 6.68 -4.13 3.42
C MET A 70 7.19 -5.56 3.40
N TRP A 71 8.49 -5.70 3.25
CA TRP A 71 9.22 -6.96 3.32
C TRP A 71 10.07 -6.95 4.57
N ILE A 72 9.81 -7.91 5.46
CA ILE A 72 10.49 -8.06 6.74
C ILE A 72 11.48 -9.20 6.58
N LYS A 73 12.75 -8.97 6.89
CA LYS A 73 13.80 -9.97 6.82
C LYS A 73 14.50 -10.11 8.16
N VAL A 74 14.64 -11.34 8.62
CA VAL A 74 15.47 -11.69 9.78
C VAL A 74 16.63 -12.53 9.28
N ALA A 75 17.83 -12.01 9.44
CA ALA A 75 19.06 -12.75 9.16
C ALA A 75 19.45 -13.60 10.38
N GLY A 76 19.98 -14.77 10.13
CA GLY A 76 20.53 -15.68 11.11
C GLY A 76 21.84 -16.30 10.63
N ALA A 77 22.25 -17.38 11.26
CA ALA A 77 23.42 -18.18 10.85
C ALA A 77 22.98 -19.63 10.67
N GLN A 78 23.24 -20.17 9.47
CA GLN A 78 22.94 -21.55 9.14
C GLN A 78 23.71 -22.53 10.02
N GLY A 79 23.07 -23.62 10.41
CA GLY A 79 23.75 -24.68 11.18
C GLY A 79 22.95 -25.97 11.23
N HIS A 80 23.53 -26.99 11.82
CA HIS A 80 22.87 -28.27 12.02
C HIS A 80 22.01 -28.23 13.29
N VAL A 81 20.79 -28.76 13.24
CA VAL A 81 19.81 -28.70 14.37
C VAL A 81 20.32 -29.38 15.65
N ALA A 82 21.25 -30.34 15.52
CA ALA A 82 21.88 -30.99 16.68
C ALA A 82 22.89 -30.07 17.40
N TYR A 83 23.34 -29.01 16.79
CA TYR A 83 24.34 -28.08 17.33
C TYR A 83 23.83 -26.63 17.30
N PRO A 84 22.69 -26.34 17.97
CA PRO A 84 22.05 -25.01 17.86
C PRO A 84 22.92 -23.88 18.40
N HIS A 85 23.89 -24.17 19.27
CA HIS A 85 24.85 -23.20 19.80
C HIS A 85 25.86 -22.69 18.78
N LEU A 86 25.98 -23.35 17.60
CA LEU A 86 26.81 -22.94 16.47
C LEU A 86 26.00 -22.23 15.36
N ALA A 87 24.72 -21.99 15.58
CA ALA A 87 23.80 -21.40 14.63
C ALA A 87 23.06 -20.24 15.26
N ASP A 88 22.41 -19.43 14.43
CA ASP A 88 21.45 -18.41 14.87
C ASP A 88 20.15 -18.57 14.07
N THR A 89 19.08 -19.00 14.77
CA THR A 89 17.80 -19.30 14.09
C THR A 89 16.94 -18.04 13.88
N PRO A 90 16.62 -17.67 12.63
CA PRO A 90 15.82 -16.48 12.35
C PRO A 90 14.32 -16.71 12.54
N ILE A 91 13.83 -17.94 12.41
CA ILE A 91 12.38 -18.26 12.38
C ILE A 91 11.67 -17.83 13.66
N PRO A 92 12.10 -18.19 14.89
CA PRO A 92 11.42 -17.78 16.11
C PRO A 92 11.37 -16.25 16.29
N ARG A 93 12.40 -15.54 15.82
CA ARG A 93 12.44 -14.07 15.84
C ARG A 93 11.41 -13.49 14.89
N LEU A 94 11.33 -14.00 13.65
CA LEU A 94 10.32 -13.59 12.68
C LEU A 94 8.90 -13.87 13.19
N VAL A 95 8.65 -15.03 13.80
CA VAL A 95 7.35 -15.36 14.40
C VAL A 95 6.94 -14.35 15.47
N ARG A 96 7.88 -13.93 16.36
CA ARG A 96 7.58 -12.89 17.36
C ARG A 96 7.29 -11.53 16.75
N ILE A 97 8.03 -11.14 15.70
CA ILE A 97 7.74 -9.91 14.94
C ILE A 97 6.33 -9.96 14.36
N LEU A 98 5.99 -11.05 13.66
CA LEU A 98 4.68 -11.20 13.03
C LEU A 98 3.54 -11.24 14.05
N SER A 99 3.73 -11.92 15.19
CA SER A 99 2.74 -11.92 16.28
C SER A 99 2.53 -10.53 16.88
N ALA A 100 3.59 -9.72 17.00
CA ALA A 100 3.46 -8.34 17.46
C ALA A 100 2.74 -7.47 16.44
N ILE A 101 2.98 -7.68 15.15
CA ILE A 101 2.31 -6.95 14.06
C ILE A 101 0.83 -7.34 13.97
N ASP A 102 0.51 -8.62 14.07
CA ASP A 102 -0.87 -9.15 14.02
C ASP A 102 -1.74 -8.63 15.20
N ALA A 103 -1.10 -8.36 16.34
CA ALA A 103 -1.76 -7.77 17.49
C ALA A 103 -1.96 -6.25 17.42
N GLU A 104 -1.41 -5.57 16.39
CA GLU A 104 -1.51 -4.13 16.24
C GLU A 104 -2.91 -3.69 15.79
N ALA A 105 -3.59 -2.92 16.62
CA ALA A 105 -4.75 -2.13 16.21
C ALA A 105 -4.26 -0.73 15.80
N LEU A 106 -4.44 -0.36 14.54
CA LEU A 106 -3.96 0.92 14.02
C LEU A 106 -4.92 2.06 14.39
N ASP A 107 -6.22 1.87 14.18
CA ASP A 107 -7.29 2.84 14.44
C ASP A 107 -8.68 2.18 14.35
N GLU A 108 -9.71 2.93 14.74
CA GLU A 108 -11.12 2.50 14.70
C GLU A 108 -11.85 2.95 13.41
N GLY A 109 -11.12 3.52 12.44
CA GLY A 109 -11.71 4.13 11.25
C GLY A 109 -12.07 5.61 11.44
N THR A 110 -12.75 6.15 10.43
CA THR A 110 -13.28 7.52 10.41
C THR A 110 -14.71 7.50 9.88
N ASP A 111 -15.38 8.64 9.84
CA ASP A 111 -16.74 8.74 9.24
C ASP A 111 -16.74 8.34 7.75
N TRP A 112 -15.60 8.40 7.08
CA TRP A 112 -15.44 8.17 5.65
C TRP A 112 -14.65 6.92 5.28
N PHE A 113 -13.81 6.43 6.19
CA PHE A 113 -12.95 5.29 5.94
C PHE A 113 -13.14 4.20 6.99
N GLN A 114 -13.10 2.97 6.52
CA GLN A 114 -12.98 1.81 7.38
C GLN A 114 -11.67 1.87 8.20
N PRO A 115 -11.56 1.13 9.31
CA PRO A 115 -10.31 0.97 10.03
C PRO A 115 -9.16 0.57 9.13
N SER A 116 -7.97 1.08 9.42
CA SER A 116 -6.75 0.62 8.79
C SER A 116 -6.47 -0.82 9.17
N ASN A 117 -5.99 -1.61 8.23
CA ASN A 117 -5.71 -3.03 8.45
C ASN A 117 -4.33 -3.44 7.95
N ILE A 118 -3.75 -4.40 8.65
CA ILE A 118 -2.48 -5.05 8.31
C ILE A 118 -2.78 -6.50 7.95
N GLU A 119 -2.26 -6.97 6.81
CA GLU A 119 -2.36 -8.37 6.40
C GLU A 119 -0.96 -8.94 6.18
N ILE A 120 -0.69 -10.09 6.77
CA ILE A 120 0.50 -10.88 6.47
C ILE A 120 0.20 -11.66 5.20
N THR A 121 0.88 -11.34 4.10
CA THR A 121 0.55 -11.87 2.77
C THR A 121 1.51 -12.92 2.26
N ASP A 122 2.65 -13.09 2.95
CA ASP A 122 3.65 -14.08 2.56
C ASP A 122 4.57 -14.41 3.73
N LEU A 123 5.05 -15.65 3.78
CA LEU A 123 6.05 -16.13 4.73
C LEU A 123 6.95 -17.15 4.02
N GLU A 124 8.21 -16.81 3.88
CA GLU A 124 9.16 -17.62 3.14
C GLU A 124 10.43 -17.86 3.96
N VAL A 125 10.83 -19.11 4.02
CA VAL A 125 12.09 -19.56 4.63
C VAL A 125 12.98 -20.26 3.60
N GLY A 126 12.39 -20.90 2.58
CA GLY A 126 13.10 -21.58 1.50
C GLY A 126 13.95 -22.79 1.95
N ASN A 127 13.74 -23.29 3.18
CA ASN A 127 14.52 -24.38 3.75
C ASN A 127 13.96 -25.76 3.35
N VAL A 128 14.71 -26.49 2.51
CA VAL A 128 14.31 -27.82 2.04
C VAL A 128 14.83 -28.96 2.94
N ALA A 129 15.79 -28.68 3.80
CA ALA A 129 16.44 -29.69 4.66
C ALA A 129 15.90 -29.60 6.10
N HIS A 130 15.35 -30.72 6.61
CA HIS A 130 14.73 -30.80 7.95
C HIS A 130 15.74 -30.78 9.11
N ASN A 131 17.02 -31.00 8.84
CA ASN A 131 18.09 -31.02 9.83
C ASN A 131 19.01 -29.79 9.79
N VAL A 132 18.61 -28.75 9.06
CA VAL A 132 19.38 -27.50 8.88
C VAL A 132 18.56 -26.31 9.41
N ILE A 133 19.21 -25.50 10.26
CA ILE A 133 18.72 -24.18 10.67
C ILE A 133 18.97 -23.22 9.50
N PRO A 134 17.99 -22.48 8.97
CA PRO A 134 18.17 -21.59 7.83
C PRO A 134 18.95 -20.34 8.19
N ALA A 135 19.59 -19.73 7.18
CA ALA A 135 20.35 -18.48 7.33
C ALA A 135 19.48 -17.22 7.35
N ALA A 136 18.23 -17.30 6.90
CA ALA A 136 17.30 -16.17 6.90
C ALA A 136 15.86 -16.66 6.89
N ALA A 137 14.95 -15.79 7.29
CA ALA A 137 13.51 -15.94 7.12
C ALA A 137 12.92 -14.57 6.72
N THR A 138 11.93 -14.58 5.83
CA THR A 138 11.30 -13.37 5.31
C THR A 138 9.78 -13.46 5.40
N ALA A 139 9.14 -12.30 5.52
CA ALA A 139 7.70 -12.17 5.40
C ALA A 139 7.34 -10.92 4.63
N ARG A 140 6.14 -10.91 4.05
CA ARG A 140 5.56 -9.74 3.43
C ARG A 140 4.26 -9.39 4.13
N ILE A 141 4.08 -8.09 4.38
CA ILE A 141 2.84 -7.53 4.88
C ILE A 141 2.33 -6.45 3.93
N SER A 142 1.01 -6.27 3.93
CA SER A 142 0.34 -5.22 3.18
C SER A 142 -0.57 -4.46 4.13
N ILE A 143 -0.47 -3.12 4.11
CA ILE A 143 -1.30 -2.25 4.94
C ILE A 143 -2.18 -1.40 4.04
N ARG A 144 -3.47 -1.35 4.38
CA ARG A 144 -4.42 -0.37 3.84
C ARG A 144 -4.79 0.58 4.96
N PHE A 145 -4.53 1.87 4.78
CA PHE A 145 -4.65 2.85 5.85
C PHE A 145 -5.47 4.07 5.45
N ASN A 146 -6.17 4.63 6.41
CA ASN A 146 -6.98 5.83 6.27
C ASN A 146 -6.15 7.10 6.50
N ASP A 147 -6.78 8.25 6.49
CA ASP A 147 -6.18 9.58 6.62
C ASP A 147 -5.66 9.94 8.02
N ARG A 148 -5.80 9.02 9.01
CA ARG A 148 -5.17 9.16 10.33
C ARG A 148 -3.69 8.81 10.32
N HIS A 149 -3.21 8.15 9.25
CA HIS A 149 -1.84 7.70 9.12
C HIS A 149 -1.21 8.22 7.83
N SER A 150 0.12 8.27 7.81
CA SER A 150 0.91 8.38 6.59
C SER A 150 1.67 7.08 6.34
N GLY A 151 2.00 6.81 5.08
CA GLY A 151 2.82 5.65 4.75
C GLY A 151 4.15 5.67 5.51
N ALA A 152 4.77 6.85 5.66
CA ALA A 152 6.02 7.01 6.40
C ALA A 152 5.90 6.64 7.89
N SER A 153 4.83 7.09 8.57
CA SER A 153 4.61 6.77 9.99
C SER A 153 4.41 5.28 10.24
N LEU A 154 3.72 4.59 9.32
CA LEU A 154 3.53 3.15 9.39
C LEU A 154 4.83 2.37 9.13
N VAL A 155 5.64 2.82 8.18
CA VAL A 155 6.97 2.23 7.93
C VAL A 155 7.85 2.36 9.17
N GLU A 156 7.89 3.53 9.81
CA GLU A 156 8.64 3.75 11.05
C GLU A 156 8.16 2.81 12.18
N ARG A 157 6.83 2.70 12.38
CA ARG A 157 6.23 1.84 13.40
C ARG A 157 6.60 0.37 13.21
N ILE A 158 6.44 -0.16 11.99
CA ILE A 158 6.77 -1.56 11.69
C ILE A 158 8.28 -1.81 11.77
N THR A 159 9.10 -0.85 11.32
CA THR A 159 10.55 -0.94 11.44
C THR A 159 11.00 -1.01 12.91
N ALA A 160 10.38 -0.22 13.78
CA ALA A 160 10.65 -0.25 15.21
C ALA A 160 10.26 -1.61 15.84
N LEU A 161 9.11 -2.18 15.46
CA LEU A 161 8.70 -3.51 15.93
C LEU A 161 9.68 -4.60 15.46
N ALA A 162 10.02 -4.61 14.18
CA ALA A 162 10.95 -5.59 13.61
C ALA A 162 12.35 -5.49 14.22
N GLY A 163 12.81 -4.27 14.46
CA GLY A 163 14.13 -3.98 15.03
C GLY A 163 14.35 -4.55 16.43
N ARG A 164 13.29 -4.71 17.23
CA ARG A 164 13.38 -5.35 18.58
C ARG A 164 13.88 -6.78 18.54
N GLU A 165 13.64 -7.47 17.44
CA GLU A 165 14.04 -8.86 17.19
C GLU A 165 15.16 -8.98 16.16
N GLY A 166 15.82 -7.86 15.81
CA GLY A 166 16.90 -7.82 14.83
C GLY A 166 16.42 -7.99 13.38
N GLY A 167 15.15 -7.71 13.09
CA GLY A 167 14.61 -7.70 11.74
C GLY A 167 14.90 -6.38 11.03
N THR A 168 14.99 -6.44 9.71
CA THR A 168 15.06 -5.29 8.80
C THR A 168 13.79 -5.20 7.96
N VAL A 169 13.41 -3.99 7.56
CA VAL A 169 12.21 -3.73 6.77
C VAL A 169 12.57 -2.94 5.53
N GLU A 170 12.13 -3.45 4.37
CA GLU A 170 12.05 -2.69 3.12
C GLU A 170 10.59 -2.35 2.87
N ALA A 171 10.30 -1.14 2.40
CA ALA A 171 8.93 -0.69 2.20
C ALA A 171 8.73 -0.03 0.85
N LYS A 172 7.53 -0.23 0.29
CA LYS A 172 7.05 0.48 -0.90
C LYS A 172 5.68 1.08 -0.58
N ILE A 173 5.63 2.41 -0.46
CA ILE A 173 4.39 3.17 -0.35
C ILE A 173 3.85 3.30 -1.78
N SER A 174 2.66 2.72 -2.03
CA SER A 174 2.01 2.76 -3.34
C SER A 174 1.13 3.99 -3.50
N GLY A 175 0.71 4.62 -2.40
CA GLY A 175 -0.04 5.86 -2.39
C GLY A 175 -0.47 6.24 -0.97
N GLU A 176 -0.56 7.55 -0.76
CA GLU A 176 -1.12 8.13 0.47
C GLU A 176 -2.67 8.16 0.37
N PRO A 177 -3.37 8.21 1.50
CA PRO A 177 -4.82 8.38 1.50
C PRO A 177 -5.19 9.79 1.06
N PHE A 178 -6.35 9.93 0.46
CA PHE A 178 -6.94 11.23 0.20
C PHE A 178 -8.46 11.17 0.36
N LEU A 179 -9.06 12.30 0.69
CA LEU A 179 -10.50 12.51 0.73
C LEU A 179 -10.81 13.81 0.01
N THR A 180 -11.68 13.76 -1.00
CA THR A 180 -12.29 14.95 -1.60
C THR A 180 -13.34 15.49 -0.62
N GLU A 181 -13.37 16.79 -0.43
CA GLU A 181 -14.32 17.41 0.49
C GLU A 181 -15.76 17.04 0.11
N PRO A 182 -16.52 16.43 1.03
CA PRO A 182 -17.90 16.06 0.77
C PRO A 182 -18.75 17.27 0.37
N GLY A 183 -19.50 17.11 -0.72
CA GLY A 183 -20.33 18.20 -1.26
C GLY A 183 -19.63 19.15 -2.22
N SER A 184 -18.30 19.05 -2.42
CA SER A 184 -17.56 19.90 -3.38
C SER A 184 -17.90 19.60 -4.85
N LEU A 185 -18.57 18.47 -5.11
CA LEU A 185 -19.00 18.03 -6.45
C LEU A 185 -20.51 18.15 -6.67
N SER A 186 -21.24 18.78 -5.76
CA SER A 186 -22.71 18.97 -5.84
C SER A 186 -23.11 20.24 -6.58
#